data_cff3be2f9cbcddc87622468e7f072107
#
_entry.id   cff3be2f9cbcddc87622468e7f072107
#
_cell.length_a   1.000
_cell.length_b   1.000
_cell.length_c   1.000
_cell.angle_alpha   90.00
_cell.angle_beta   90.00
_cell.angle_gamma   90.00
#
_symmetry.space_group_name_H-M   'P 1'
#
loop_
_entity.id
_entity.type
_entity.pdbx_description
1 polymer ?
#
loop_
_entity_poly.entity_id
_entity_poly.type
_entity_poly.pdbx_seq_one_letter_code
_entity_poly.pdbx_strand_id
1 'polypeptide(L)'
;MTTIPTLPHPPQFETAAEHLATNIPTATPDATAGQVRAELAQRRFDSAHQIAVLVEHKLVGLVRIEDLLAAPEDVTLSTLMDEDPPTVAPGVDQEVAAWKAVEHGESSVAVVDEQIRFLGLIPPCRMLGVLLSEHDEAVARFGGFIAGAASARGAIEEPLAQRLKHRLPWLAVGLLGALAVASIVGAFEAQLERSILLAFFIPSIVYLADAVGAQTEALLIRGLSVGVIIRRVVWGELLTGLVLGLVMGILIFPLVAWRWGQTDIALVVGVSMLATATTATVVAISLPWAIHRLGYDPAFASGPVATVIVDILSVAIYLAIASAIIT
;
A
#
# COMPACT_ATOMS: atom_id res chain seq x y z
N MET A 1 -30.71 -18.12 -6.69
CA MET A 1 -29.34 -18.02 -7.23
C MET A 1 -29.35 -16.78 -8.15
N THR A 2 -29.12 -15.61 -7.58
CA THR A 2 -29.10 -14.35 -8.32
C THR A 2 -27.64 -14.12 -8.71
N THR A 3 -27.34 -14.21 -10.00
CA THR A 3 -26.05 -13.89 -10.56
C THR A 3 -25.71 -12.43 -10.29
N ILE A 4 -24.72 -12.18 -9.47
CA ILE A 4 -24.10 -10.86 -9.31
C ILE A 4 -23.59 -10.42 -10.69
N PRO A 5 -23.88 -9.20 -11.15
CA PRO A 5 -23.36 -8.73 -12.42
C PRO A 5 -21.84 -8.80 -12.40
N THR A 6 -21.25 -9.60 -13.29
CA THR A 6 -19.81 -9.67 -13.48
C THR A 6 -19.32 -8.32 -13.99
N LEU A 7 -18.48 -7.65 -13.21
CA LEU A 7 -17.73 -6.47 -13.63
C LEU A 7 -16.87 -6.78 -14.87
N PRO A 8 -16.65 -5.84 -15.79
CA PRO A 8 -16.02 -6.09 -17.09
C PRO A 8 -14.54 -6.50 -17.06
N HIS A 9 -13.85 -6.45 -15.93
CA HIS A 9 -12.54 -7.06 -15.70
C HIS A 9 -12.48 -7.57 -14.26
N PRO A 10 -11.92 -8.78 -14.01
CA PRO A 10 -11.65 -9.19 -12.65
C PRO A 10 -10.66 -8.18 -12.05
N PRO A 11 -11.00 -7.52 -10.95
CA PRO A 11 -10.02 -6.68 -10.25
C PRO A 11 -8.84 -7.57 -9.84
N GLN A 12 -7.63 -7.05 -10.00
CA GLN A 12 -6.41 -7.80 -9.65
C GLN A 12 -6.09 -7.70 -8.14
N PHE A 13 -7.00 -7.11 -7.37
CA PHE A 13 -7.01 -7.06 -5.91
C PHE A 13 -8.34 -7.65 -5.41
N GLU A 14 -8.33 -8.24 -4.23
CA GLU A 14 -9.52 -8.77 -3.59
C GLU A 14 -10.46 -7.61 -3.20
N THR A 15 -11.76 -7.79 -3.46
CA THR A 15 -12.75 -6.73 -3.30
C THR A 15 -13.67 -6.99 -2.13
N ALA A 16 -14.32 -5.92 -1.64
CA ALA A 16 -15.35 -5.99 -0.61
C ALA A 16 -16.44 -7.05 -0.92
N ALA A 17 -16.74 -7.28 -2.21
CA ALA A 17 -17.73 -8.27 -2.64
C ALA A 17 -17.35 -9.71 -2.29
N GLU A 18 -16.05 -10.04 -2.20
CA GLU A 18 -15.58 -11.39 -1.92
C GLU A 18 -15.79 -11.80 -0.44
N HIS A 19 -15.87 -10.81 0.42
CA HIS A 19 -16.07 -10.98 1.87
C HIS A 19 -17.51 -10.77 2.33
N LEU A 20 -18.45 -10.64 1.37
CA LEU A 20 -19.83 -10.32 1.64
C LEU A 20 -20.59 -11.49 2.31
N ALA A 21 -21.22 -11.23 3.45
CA ALA A 21 -22.25 -12.09 4.03
C ALA A 21 -23.63 -11.57 3.61
N THR A 22 -24.42 -12.38 2.90
CA THR A 22 -25.73 -12.00 2.38
C THR A 22 -26.88 -12.47 3.28
N ASN A 23 -26.68 -13.53 4.08
CA ASN A 23 -27.65 -14.03 5.03
C ASN A 23 -27.41 -13.38 6.39
N ILE A 24 -27.82 -12.12 6.51
CA ILE A 24 -27.78 -11.34 7.76
C ILE A 24 -29.19 -10.87 8.14
N PRO A 25 -29.45 -10.53 9.41
CA PRO A 25 -30.75 -10.04 9.82
C PRO A 25 -31.06 -8.70 9.18
N THR A 26 -32.28 -8.57 8.67
CA THR A 26 -32.81 -7.32 8.11
C THR A 26 -34.17 -7.00 8.73
N ALA A 27 -34.46 -5.73 8.97
CA ALA A 27 -35.73 -5.29 9.51
C ALA A 27 -36.12 -3.93 8.94
N THR A 28 -37.37 -3.52 9.16
CA THR A 28 -37.85 -2.17 8.82
C THR A 28 -37.64 -1.21 10.00
N PRO A 29 -37.58 0.12 9.77
CA PRO A 29 -37.44 1.10 10.85
C PRO A 29 -38.53 1.02 11.92
N ASP A 30 -39.74 0.63 11.54
CA ASP A 30 -40.90 0.52 12.42
C ASP A 30 -40.93 -0.77 13.25
N ALA A 31 -40.08 -1.74 12.93
CA ALA A 31 -39.99 -2.99 13.69
C ALA A 31 -39.53 -2.71 15.12
N THR A 32 -40.14 -3.38 16.10
CA THR A 32 -39.74 -3.25 17.50
C THR A 32 -38.60 -4.20 17.88
N ALA A 33 -37.82 -3.82 18.88
CA ALA A 33 -36.71 -4.64 19.38
C ALA A 33 -37.17 -6.06 19.81
N GLY A 34 -38.36 -6.16 20.40
CA GLY A 34 -38.96 -7.44 20.76
C GLY A 34 -39.26 -8.34 19.57
N GLN A 35 -39.83 -7.77 18.49
CA GLN A 35 -40.12 -8.50 17.25
C GLN A 35 -38.84 -9.03 16.61
N VAL A 36 -37.81 -8.19 16.46
CA VAL A 36 -36.55 -8.57 15.84
C VAL A 36 -35.81 -9.63 16.66
N ARG A 37 -35.81 -9.52 17.99
CA ARG A 37 -35.24 -10.56 18.87
C ARG A 37 -35.92 -11.89 18.69
N ALA A 38 -37.25 -11.90 18.58
CA ALA A 38 -38.04 -13.13 18.37
C ALA A 38 -37.71 -13.79 17.02
N GLU A 39 -37.47 -12.99 15.96
CA GLU A 39 -37.07 -13.48 14.64
C GLU A 39 -35.65 -14.05 14.69
N LEU A 40 -34.70 -13.37 15.33
CA LEU A 40 -33.30 -13.82 15.50
C LEU A 40 -33.22 -15.17 16.19
N ALA A 41 -34.07 -15.41 17.16
CA ALA A 41 -34.11 -16.69 17.93
C ALA A 41 -34.57 -17.88 17.07
N GLN A 42 -35.26 -17.66 15.95
CA GLN A 42 -35.84 -18.69 15.10
C GLN A 42 -35.04 -19.06 13.86
N ARG A 43 -34.03 -18.24 13.51
CA ARG A 43 -33.26 -18.37 12.25
C ARG A 43 -31.78 -18.39 12.50
N ARG A 44 -31.03 -19.05 11.60
CA ARG A 44 -29.58 -18.97 11.55
C ARG A 44 -29.14 -17.96 10.50
N PHE A 45 -28.19 -17.12 10.86
CA PHE A 45 -27.59 -16.13 9.99
C PHE A 45 -26.09 -16.41 9.84
N ASP A 46 -25.47 -15.92 8.79
CA ASP A 46 -24.02 -15.97 8.60
C ASP A 46 -23.33 -15.05 9.63
N SER A 47 -23.99 -13.93 9.94
CA SER A 47 -23.62 -13.03 11.03
C SER A 47 -24.87 -12.30 11.52
N ALA A 48 -25.03 -12.20 12.84
CA ALA A 48 -26.06 -11.40 13.49
C ALA A 48 -25.48 -10.28 14.35
N HIS A 49 -24.24 -9.88 14.08
CA HIS A 49 -23.54 -8.82 14.82
C HIS A 49 -24.22 -7.46 14.67
N GLN A 50 -24.76 -7.21 13.47
CA GLN A 50 -25.57 -6.03 13.19
C GLN A 50 -26.82 -6.44 12.41
N ILE A 51 -27.90 -5.64 12.58
CA ILE A 51 -29.15 -5.76 11.88
C ILE A 51 -29.23 -4.62 10.86
N ALA A 52 -29.44 -4.95 9.58
CA ALA A 52 -29.61 -3.94 8.56
C ALA A 52 -31.06 -3.44 8.53
N VAL A 53 -31.23 -2.14 8.73
CA VAL A 53 -32.52 -1.47 8.66
C VAL A 53 -32.74 -1.00 7.23
N LEU A 54 -33.80 -1.52 6.61
CA LEU A 54 -34.07 -1.32 5.17
C LEU A 54 -35.44 -0.68 4.92
N VAL A 55 -35.48 0.22 3.94
CA VAL A 55 -36.69 0.73 3.35
C VAL A 55 -36.61 0.50 1.82
N GLU A 56 -37.55 -0.26 1.26
CA GLU A 56 -37.56 -0.61 -0.18
C GLU A 56 -36.20 -1.18 -0.67
N HIS A 57 -35.60 -2.08 0.13
CA HIS A 57 -34.26 -2.67 -0.09
C HIS A 57 -33.09 -1.69 0.02
N LYS A 58 -33.30 -0.41 0.34
CA LYS A 58 -32.23 0.56 0.60
C LYS A 58 -31.84 0.54 2.06
N LEU A 59 -30.55 0.62 2.31
CA LEU A 59 -30.02 0.75 3.65
C LEU A 59 -30.33 2.15 4.21
N VAL A 60 -30.99 2.19 5.36
CA VAL A 60 -31.28 3.44 6.10
C VAL A 60 -30.57 3.50 7.44
N GLY A 61 -30.01 2.40 7.91
CA GLY A 61 -29.22 2.35 9.14
C GLY A 61 -28.79 0.95 9.51
N LEU A 62 -27.94 0.86 10.53
CA LEU A 62 -27.52 -0.40 11.15
C LEU A 62 -27.81 -0.34 12.66
N VAL A 63 -28.24 -1.44 13.24
CA VAL A 63 -28.42 -1.62 14.70
C VAL A 63 -27.46 -2.68 15.19
N ARG A 64 -26.67 -2.40 16.22
CA ARG A 64 -25.79 -3.38 16.85
C ARG A 64 -26.63 -4.37 17.66
N ILE A 65 -26.18 -5.62 17.69
CA ILE A 65 -26.88 -6.67 18.46
C ILE A 65 -26.96 -6.34 19.95
N GLU A 66 -25.90 -5.74 20.51
CA GLU A 66 -25.88 -5.35 21.92
C GLU A 66 -26.91 -4.27 22.24
N ASP A 67 -27.10 -3.28 21.35
CA ASP A 67 -28.12 -2.23 21.53
C ASP A 67 -29.52 -2.82 21.40
N LEU A 68 -29.72 -3.73 20.44
CA LEU A 68 -30.97 -4.46 20.29
C LEU A 68 -31.32 -5.29 21.54
N LEU A 69 -30.32 -5.95 22.14
CA LEU A 69 -30.54 -6.80 23.33
C LEU A 69 -30.81 -5.98 24.58
N ALA A 70 -30.22 -4.79 24.70
CA ALA A 70 -30.39 -3.91 25.86
C ALA A 70 -31.68 -3.09 25.79
N ALA A 71 -32.27 -2.92 24.60
CA ALA A 71 -33.45 -2.07 24.42
C ALA A 71 -34.73 -2.71 25.00
N PRO A 72 -35.70 -1.92 25.52
CA PRO A 72 -37.06 -2.37 25.84
C PRO A 72 -37.77 -2.96 24.61
N GLU A 73 -38.73 -3.84 24.82
CA GLU A 73 -39.41 -4.59 23.73
C GLU A 73 -40.18 -3.72 22.76
N ASP A 74 -40.69 -2.58 23.19
CA ASP A 74 -41.55 -1.65 22.48
C ASP A 74 -40.76 -0.58 21.69
N VAL A 75 -39.44 -0.48 21.90
CA VAL A 75 -38.59 0.49 21.20
C VAL A 75 -38.42 0.09 19.73
N THR A 76 -38.63 1.04 18.83
CA THR A 76 -38.47 0.86 17.39
C THR A 76 -37.01 0.94 16.94
N LEU A 77 -36.64 0.22 15.88
CA LEU A 77 -35.28 0.25 15.33
C LEU A 77 -34.87 1.62 14.84
N SER A 78 -35.81 2.44 14.39
CA SER A 78 -35.53 3.84 14.00
C SER A 78 -34.92 4.71 15.11
N THR A 79 -35.13 4.36 16.37
CA THR A 79 -34.51 5.03 17.53
C THR A 79 -33.17 4.45 17.93
N LEU A 80 -32.86 3.22 17.55
CA LEU A 80 -31.64 2.50 17.92
C LEU A 80 -30.59 2.50 16.83
N MET A 81 -30.99 2.70 15.57
CA MET A 81 -30.11 2.59 14.43
C MET A 81 -29.12 3.76 14.35
N ASP A 82 -27.90 3.44 13.91
CA ASP A 82 -26.99 4.43 13.34
C ASP A 82 -27.47 4.76 11.94
N GLU A 83 -27.78 6.05 11.71
CA GLU A 83 -28.30 6.56 10.42
C GLU A 83 -27.18 6.82 9.40
N ASP A 84 -25.91 6.86 9.83
CA ASP A 84 -24.74 7.08 8.95
C ASP A 84 -23.68 5.96 9.10
N PRO A 85 -24.08 4.68 8.89
CA PRO A 85 -23.17 3.55 9.04
C PRO A 85 -22.12 3.53 7.92
N PRO A 86 -20.92 2.93 8.17
CA PRO A 86 -19.92 2.77 7.14
C PRO A 86 -20.42 1.90 5.99
N THR A 87 -20.43 2.48 4.77
CA THR A 87 -20.88 1.81 3.56
C THR A 87 -19.82 1.84 2.48
N VAL A 88 -19.69 0.77 1.69
CA VAL A 88 -18.78 0.70 0.54
C VAL A 88 -19.48 0.10 -0.68
N ALA A 89 -18.96 0.41 -1.88
CA ALA A 89 -19.39 -0.25 -3.10
C ALA A 89 -18.72 -1.65 -3.22
N PRO A 90 -19.35 -2.61 -3.91
CA PRO A 90 -18.84 -3.99 -3.99
C PRO A 90 -17.45 -4.12 -4.64
N GLY A 91 -17.08 -3.19 -5.53
CA GLY A 91 -15.78 -3.17 -6.21
C GLY A 91 -14.66 -2.42 -5.48
N VAL A 92 -14.92 -1.95 -4.26
CA VAL A 92 -13.90 -1.29 -3.44
C VAL A 92 -12.91 -2.33 -2.92
N ASP A 93 -11.64 -1.96 -2.86
CA ASP A 93 -10.56 -2.76 -2.26
C ASP A 93 -10.92 -3.15 -0.82
N GLN A 94 -10.63 -4.42 -0.47
CA GLN A 94 -10.98 -4.97 0.84
C GLN A 94 -10.29 -4.26 2.00
N GLU A 95 -9.05 -3.79 1.81
CA GLU A 95 -8.33 -3.06 2.85
C GLU A 95 -8.95 -1.68 3.10
N VAL A 96 -9.36 -0.99 2.04
CA VAL A 96 -10.09 0.28 2.13
C VAL A 96 -11.42 0.10 2.85
N ALA A 97 -12.14 -0.99 2.58
CA ALA A 97 -13.37 -1.32 3.29
C ALA A 97 -13.13 -1.56 4.78
N ALA A 98 -12.04 -2.28 5.13
CA ALA A 98 -11.67 -2.53 6.52
C ALA A 98 -11.31 -1.23 7.27
N TRP A 99 -10.53 -0.35 6.65
CA TRP A 99 -10.17 0.94 7.22
C TRP A 99 -11.38 1.84 7.43
N LYS A 100 -12.35 1.82 6.53
CA LYS A 100 -13.58 2.59 6.68
C LYS A 100 -14.38 2.18 7.93
N ALA A 101 -14.43 0.88 8.25
CA ALA A 101 -15.02 0.41 9.50
C ALA A 101 -14.29 0.97 10.72
N VAL A 102 -12.94 0.89 10.72
CA VAL A 102 -12.11 1.38 11.82
C VAL A 102 -12.29 2.88 12.04
N GLU A 103 -12.35 3.69 10.97
CA GLU A 103 -12.56 5.14 11.05
C GLU A 103 -13.91 5.50 11.68
N HIS A 104 -14.95 4.69 11.45
CA HIS A 104 -16.27 4.86 12.05
C HIS A 104 -16.42 4.22 13.45
N GLY A 105 -15.36 3.56 13.94
CA GLY A 105 -15.41 2.82 15.22
C GLY A 105 -16.30 1.58 15.16
N GLU A 106 -16.60 1.09 13.93
CA GLU A 106 -17.42 -0.09 13.71
C GLU A 106 -16.57 -1.31 13.39
N SER A 107 -17.11 -2.48 13.68
CA SER A 107 -16.43 -3.77 13.45
C SER A 107 -16.87 -4.46 12.15
N SER A 108 -17.80 -3.87 11.42
CA SER A 108 -18.32 -4.37 10.16
C SER A 108 -18.67 -3.22 9.21
N VAL A 109 -18.81 -3.53 7.91
CA VAL A 109 -19.12 -2.56 6.86
C VAL A 109 -20.28 -3.08 6.02
N ALA A 110 -21.24 -2.21 5.74
CA ALA A 110 -22.32 -2.52 4.81
C ALA A 110 -21.85 -2.34 3.37
N VAL A 111 -22.22 -3.27 2.50
CA VAL A 111 -21.95 -3.18 1.08
C VAL A 111 -23.26 -2.80 0.36
N VAL A 112 -23.22 -1.69 -0.38
CA VAL A 112 -24.37 -1.14 -1.11
C VAL A 112 -24.01 -0.91 -2.57
N ASP A 113 -25.03 -0.96 -3.46
CA ASP A 113 -24.85 -0.60 -4.86
C ASP A 113 -24.95 0.93 -5.08
N GLU A 114 -24.85 1.36 -6.34
CA GLU A 114 -24.96 2.77 -6.73
C GLU A 114 -26.31 3.42 -6.37
N GLN A 115 -27.36 2.62 -6.16
CA GLN A 115 -28.70 3.06 -5.75
C GLN A 115 -28.95 2.93 -4.25
N ILE A 116 -27.88 2.71 -3.45
CA ILE A 116 -27.90 2.49 -1.99
C ILE A 116 -28.69 1.22 -1.62
N ARG A 117 -28.92 0.28 -2.55
CA ARG A 117 -29.53 -1.00 -2.21
C ARG A 117 -28.54 -1.86 -1.45
N PHE A 118 -29.00 -2.42 -0.38
CA PHE A 118 -28.21 -3.26 0.49
C PHE A 118 -27.90 -4.61 -0.17
N LEU A 119 -26.63 -4.92 -0.32
CA LEU A 119 -26.15 -6.19 -0.88
C LEU A 119 -25.77 -7.20 0.19
N GLY A 120 -25.33 -6.73 1.34
CA GLY A 120 -24.90 -7.54 2.47
C GLY A 120 -23.96 -6.79 3.39
N LEU A 121 -23.35 -7.52 4.31
CA LEU A 121 -22.44 -6.99 5.31
C LEU A 121 -21.11 -7.76 5.28
N ILE A 122 -19.99 -7.08 5.47
CA ILE A 122 -18.70 -7.72 5.78
C ILE A 122 -18.62 -7.86 7.30
N PRO A 123 -18.74 -9.08 7.84
CA PRO A 123 -18.78 -9.29 9.29
C PRO A 123 -17.42 -9.19 9.95
N PRO A 124 -17.33 -8.99 11.29
CA PRO A 124 -16.08 -8.75 12.00
C PRO A 124 -15.01 -9.83 11.78
N CYS A 125 -15.41 -11.11 11.76
CA CYS A 125 -14.46 -12.21 11.57
C CYS A 125 -13.81 -12.20 10.16
N ARG A 126 -14.56 -11.81 9.11
CA ARG A 126 -14.02 -11.66 7.77
C ARG A 126 -13.14 -10.42 7.68
N MET A 127 -13.55 -9.32 8.33
CA MET A 127 -12.77 -8.10 8.42
C MET A 127 -11.40 -8.33 9.07
N LEU A 128 -11.36 -9.08 10.17
CA LEU A 128 -10.11 -9.46 10.80
C LEU A 128 -9.24 -10.32 9.88
N GLY A 129 -9.85 -11.24 9.13
CA GLY A 129 -9.17 -12.04 8.11
C GLY A 129 -8.52 -11.18 7.04
N VAL A 130 -9.25 -10.19 6.52
CA VAL A 130 -8.74 -9.21 5.55
C VAL A 130 -7.51 -8.48 6.11
N LEU A 131 -7.61 -7.88 7.30
CA LEU A 131 -6.49 -7.13 7.89
C LEU A 131 -5.24 -7.98 8.11
N LEU A 132 -5.40 -9.25 8.50
CA LEU A 132 -4.29 -10.17 8.68
C LEU A 132 -3.68 -10.59 7.33
N SER A 133 -4.52 -10.88 6.32
CA SER A 133 -4.02 -11.29 5.00
C SER A 133 -3.30 -10.14 4.30
N GLU A 134 -3.84 -8.93 4.34
CA GLU A 134 -3.22 -7.74 3.77
C GLU A 134 -1.87 -7.42 4.42
N HIS A 135 -1.79 -7.53 5.75
CA HIS A 135 -0.51 -7.34 6.43
C HIS A 135 0.55 -8.35 6.00
N ASP A 136 0.20 -9.64 5.96
CA ASP A 136 1.12 -10.70 5.54
C ASP A 136 1.53 -10.52 4.06
N GLU A 137 0.60 -10.10 3.22
CA GLU A 137 0.84 -9.85 1.79
C GLU A 137 1.72 -8.63 1.55
N ALA A 138 1.47 -7.52 2.24
CA ALA A 138 2.30 -6.32 2.15
C ALA A 138 3.76 -6.61 2.55
N VAL A 139 3.98 -7.36 3.63
CA VAL A 139 5.33 -7.78 4.06
C VAL A 139 6.00 -8.68 3.03
N ALA A 140 5.27 -9.65 2.46
CA ALA A 140 5.79 -10.57 1.46
C ALA A 140 6.17 -9.82 0.16
N ARG A 141 5.32 -8.93 -0.32
CA ARG A 141 5.55 -8.14 -1.54
C ARG A 141 6.70 -7.16 -1.39
N PHE A 142 6.80 -6.49 -0.24
CA PHE A 142 7.94 -5.64 0.07
C PHE A 142 9.27 -6.42 0.07
N GLY A 143 9.25 -7.69 0.48
CA GLY A 143 10.37 -8.62 0.37
C GLY A 143 10.62 -9.18 -1.04
N GLY A 144 9.85 -8.77 -2.07
CA GLY A 144 10.00 -9.25 -3.45
C GLY A 144 9.45 -10.67 -3.69
N PHE A 145 8.46 -11.11 -2.92
CA PHE A 145 7.77 -12.39 -3.15
C PHE A 145 6.60 -12.20 -4.13
N ILE A 146 6.50 -13.06 -5.13
CA ILE A 146 5.43 -13.02 -6.15
C ILE A 146 4.11 -13.65 -5.66
N ALA A 147 4.11 -14.31 -4.51
CA ALA A 147 2.96 -15.07 -4.03
C ALA A 147 2.06 -14.26 -3.10
N GLY A 148 0.74 -14.42 -3.22
CA GLY A 148 -0.25 -13.76 -2.37
C GLY A 148 -0.24 -14.26 -0.91
N ALA A 149 -1.04 -13.61 -0.05
CA ALA A 149 -1.06 -13.74 1.41
C ALA A 149 -1.23 -15.17 1.97
N ALA A 150 -1.98 -16.04 1.29
CA ALA A 150 -2.11 -17.45 1.68
C ALA A 150 -0.76 -18.17 1.75
N SER A 151 0.26 -17.60 1.13
CA SER A 151 1.61 -18.12 0.99
C SER A 151 2.60 -17.57 2.02
N ALA A 152 2.33 -16.45 2.70
CA ALA A 152 3.33 -15.82 3.58
C ALA A 152 3.67 -16.71 4.79
N ARG A 153 2.70 -17.36 5.42
CA ARG A 153 2.95 -18.39 6.44
C ARG A 153 3.55 -19.65 5.84
N GLY A 154 3.09 -20.06 4.64
CA GLY A 154 3.63 -21.19 3.90
C GLY A 154 5.03 -20.94 3.36
N ALA A 155 5.39 -19.69 3.03
CA ALA A 155 6.69 -19.33 2.46
C ALA A 155 7.89 -19.70 3.36
N ILE A 156 7.69 -19.73 4.68
CA ILE A 156 8.71 -20.16 5.64
C ILE A 156 8.90 -21.70 5.58
N GLU A 157 7.86 -22.45 5.26
CA GLU A 157 7.85 -23.91 5.23
C GLU A 157 7.93 -24.49 3.80
N GLU A 158 7.92 -23.61 2.78
CA GLU A 158 7.99 -24.02 1.38
C GLU A 158 9.28 -24.82 1.04
N PRO A 159 9.17 -25.84 0.18
CA PRO A 159 10.34 -26.52 -0.38
C PRO A 159 11.25 -25.57 -1.15
N LEU A 160 12.57 -25.85 -1.16
CA LEU A 160 13.58 -25.01 -1.81
C LEU A 160 13.21 -24.60 -3.25
N ALA A 161 12.69 -25.54 -4.04
CA ALA A 161 12.31 -25.29 -5.44
C ALA A 161 11.25 -24.19 -5.58
N GLN A 162 10.25 -24.14 -4.68
CA GLN A 162 9.21 -23.12 -4.67
C GLN A 162 9.77 -21.77 -4.24
N ARG A 163 10.59 -21.73 -3.19
CA ARG A 163 11.28 -20.49 -2.76
C ARG A 163 12.11 -19.87 -3.88
N LEU A 164 12.86 -20.70 -4.63
CA LEU A 164 13.63 -20.24 -5.77
C LEU A 164 12.74 -19.68 -6.88
N LYS A 165 11.62 -20.35 -7.19
CA LYS A 165 10.67 -19.90 -8.21
C LYS A 165 10.07 -18.53 -7.89
N HIS A 166 9.82 -18.23 -6.61
CA HIS A 166 9.25 -16.94 -6.18
C HIS A 166 10.29 -15.79 -6.14
N ARG A 167 11.57 -16.10 -5.88
CA ARG A 167 12.63 -15.08 -5.72
C ARG A 167 13.46 -14.82 -6.96
N LEU A 168 13.77 -15.88 -7.75
CA LEU A 168 14.67 -15.78 -8.90
C LEU A 168 14.24 -14.75 -9.96
N PRO A 169 12.96 -14.58 -10.32
CA PRO A 169 12.58 -13.61 -11.32
C PRO A 169 13.01 -12.18 -10.96
N TRP A 170 12.80 -11.77 -9.72
CA TRP A 170 13.20 -10.44 -9.23
C TRP A 170 14.71 -10.27 -9.14
N LEU A 171 15.40 -11.31 -8.70
CA LEU A 171 16.86 -11.30 -8.67
C LEU A 171 17.47 -11.28 -10.10
N ALA A 172 16.80 -11.87 -11.07
CA ALA A 172 17.20 -11.78 -12.48
C ALA A 172 17.05 -10.34 -13.01
N VAL A 173 15.96 -9.64 -12.66
CA VAL A 173 15.78 -8.22 -12.98
C VAL A 173 16.88 -7.38 -12.31
N GLY A 174 17.16 -7.65 -11.03
CA GLY A 174 18.27 -7.00 -10.30
C GLY A 174 19.64 -7.24 -10.95
N LEU A 175 19.90 -8.48 -11.43
CA LEU A 175 21.15 -8.79 -12.13
C LEU A 175 21.29 -8.00 -13.43
N LEU A 176 20.21 -7.85 -14.21
CA LEU A 176 20.22 -7.01 -15.40
C LEU A 176 20.47 -5.54 -15.06
N GLY A 177 19.87 -5.05 -13.98
CA GLY A 177 20.13 -3.72 -13.45
C GLY A 177 21.60 -3.53 -13.06
N ALA A 178 22.19 -4.49 -12.34
CA ALA A 178 23.60 -4.45 -11.95
C ALA A 178 24.54 -4.42 -13.17
N LEU A 179 24.22 -5.15 -14.22
CA LEU A 179 24.97 -5.11 -15.48
C LEU A 179 24.83 -3.74 -16.18
N ALA A 180 23.65 -3.12 -16.13
CA ALA A 180 23.43 -1.78 -16.66
C ALA A 180 24.25 -0.75 -15.88
N VAL A 181 24.26 -0.80 -14.54
CA VAL A 181 25.08 0.05 -13.67
C VAL A 181 26.57 -0.13 -14.00
N ALA A 182 27.05 -1.37 -14.12
CA ALA A 182 28.45 -1.66 -14.48
C ALA A 182 28.80 -1.08 -15.86
N SER A 183 27.89 -1.12 -16.82
CA SER A 183 28.08 -0.55 -18.15
C SER A 183 28.17 0.97 -18.11
N ILE A 184 27.35 1.63 -17.26
CA ILE A 184 27.42 3.07 -17.05
C ILE A 184 28.76 3.44 -16.43
N VAL A 185 29.17 2.75 -15.36
CA VAL A 185 30.47 2.98 -14.71
C VAL A 185 31.62 2.83 -15.71
N GLY A 186 31.58 1.80 -16.59
CA GLY A 186 32.56 1.61 -17.63
C GLY A 186 32.58 2.75 -18.67
N ALA A 187 31.43 3.35 -19.00
CA ALA A 187 31.37 4.50 -19.90
C ALA A 187 32.07 5.75 -19.34
N PHE A 188 32.26 5.83 -18.01
CA PHE A 188 32.95 6.92 -17.32
C PHE A 188 34.36 6.53 -16.83
N GLU A 189 34.96 5.47 -17.39
CA GLU A 189 36.29 4.95 -16.98
C GLU A 189 37.36 6.08 -17.00
N ALA A 190 37.39 6.91 -18.02
CA ALA A 190 38.36 8.01 -18.11
C ALA A 190 38.27 9.03 -16.97
N GLN A 191 37.08 9.30 -16.44
CA GLN A 191 36.89 10.15 -15.26
C GLN A 191 37.36 9.45 -13.97
N LEU A 192 37.07 8.17 -13.83
CA LEU A 192 37.48 7.35 -12.70
C LEU A 192 39.00 7.16 -12.66
N GLU A 193 39.66 7.05 -13.80
CA GLU A 193 41.12 7.01 -13.88
C GLU A 193 41.77 8.34 -13.45
N ARG A 194 41.13 9.49 -13.75
CA ARG A 194 41.62 10.80 -13.30
C ARG A 194 41.50 10.96 -11.78
N SER A 195 40.47 10.42 -11.18
CA SER A 195 40.25 10.44 -9.73
C SER A 195 39.55 9.18 -9.23
N ILE A 196 40.35 8.23 -8.74
CA ILE A 196 39.84 6.98 -8.16
C ILE A 196 38.94 7.22 -6.94
N LEU A 197 39.05 8.38 -6.29
CA LEU A 197 38.18 8.75 -5.18
C LEU A 197 36.71 8.82 -5.57
N LEU A 198 36.40 9.11 -6.83
CA LEU A 198 35.01 9.08 -7.33
C LEU A 198 34.43 7.68 -7.18
N ALA A 199 35.19 6.63 -7.46
CA ALA A 199 34.71 5.25 -7.33
C ALA A 199 34.37 4.89 -5.86
N PHE A 200 35.06 5.48 -4.87
CA PHE A 200 34.81 5.19 -3.45
C PHE A 200 33.45 5.65 -2.97
N PHE A 201 32.87 6.67 -3.60
CA PHE A 201 31.59 7.23 -3.20
C PHE A 201 30.38 6.65 -3.95
N ILE A 202 30.58 5.88 -5.03
CA ILE A 202 29.48 5.21 -5.76
C ILE A 202 28.58 4.41 -4.78
N PRO A 203 29.12 3.51 -3.93
CA PRO A 203 28.28 2.76 -3.00
C PRO A 203 27.51 3.64 -2.01
N SER A 204 28.14 4.75 -1.56
CA SER A 204 27.49 5.66 -0.61
C SER A 204 26.33 6.43 -1.23
N ILE A 205 26.48 6.87 -2.47
CA ILE A 205 25.44 7.57 -3.22
C ILE A 205 24.25 6.66 -3.45
N VAL A 206 24.48 5.44 -3.95
CA VAL A 206 23.44 4.45 -4.22
C VAL A 206 22.72 4.08 -2.92
N TYR A 207 23.49 3.74 -1.87
CA TYR A 207 22.90 3.34 -0.58
C TYR A 207 21.99 4.41 0.02
N LEU A 208 22.40 5.69 -0.01
CA LEU A 208 21.58 6.76 0.57
C LEU A 208 20.38 7.10 -0.29
N ALA A 209 20.50 7.07 -1.61
CA ALA A 209 19.40 7.24 -2.53
C ALA A 209 18.33 6.14 -2.33
N ASP A 210 18.78 4.88 -2.27
CA ASP A 210 17.90 3.73 -1.98
C ASP A 210 17.21 3.86 -0.63
N ALA A 211 17.94 4.26 0.42
CA ALA A 211 17.35 4.43 1.73
C ALA A 211 16.22 5.48 1.74
N VAL A 212 16.43 6.64 1.07
CA VAL A 212 15.40 7.68 0.93
C VAL A 212 14.23 7.18 0.08
N GLY A 213 14.52 6.50 -1.03
CA GLY A 213 13.50 5.91 -1.91
C GLY A 213 12.62 4.90 -1.17
N ALA A 214 13.23 3.95 -0.47
CA ALA A 214 12.52 2.91 0.27
C ALA A 214 11.63 3.48 1.40
N GLN A 215 12.08 4.53 2.10
CA GLN A 215 11.25 5.22 3.10
C GLN A 215 10.01 5.86 2.47
N THR A 216 10.17 6.58 1.37
CA THR A 216 9.05 7.21 0.65
C THR A 216 8.10 6.16 0.07
N GLU A 217 8.65 5.10 -0.52
CA GLU A 217 7.87 4.00 -1.10
C GLU A 217 6.99 3.30 -0.05
N ALA A 218 7.57 2.95 1.10
CA ALA A 218 6.84 2.32 2.20
C ALA A 218 5.66 3.19 2.69
N LEU A 219 5.88 4.50 2.83
CA LEU A 219 4.82 5.44 3.22
C LEU A 219 3.74 5.56 2.14
N LEU A 220 4.13 5.59 0.86
CA LEU A 220 3.19 5.73 -0.23
C LEU A 220 2.33 4.47 -0.43
N ILE A 221 2.94 3.29 -0.42
CA ILE A 221 2.22 2.01 -0.50
C ILE A 221 1.21 1.94 0.64
N ARG A 222 1.65 2.25 1.87
CA ARG A 222 0.75 2.27 3.03
C ARG A 222 -0.37 3.31 2.90
N GLY A 223 -0.07 4.48 2.37
CA GLY A 223 -1.08 5.53 2.14
C GLY A 223 -2.12 5.11 1.10
N LEU A 224 -1.68 4.45 0.02
CA LEU A 224 -2.58 3.96 -1.03
C LEU A 224 -3.51 2.86 -0.52
N SER A 225 -3.01 1.90 0.24
CA SER A 225 -3.80 0.80 0.76
C SER A 225 -4.87 1.24 1.77
N VAL A 226 -4.66 2.36 2.48
CA VAL A 226 -5.69 2.94 3.36
C VAL A 226 -6.55 4.02 2.67
N GLY A 227 -6.47 4.17 1.36
CA GLY A 227 -7.32 5.08 0.58
C GLY A 227 -6.92 6.56 0.67
N VAL A 228 -5.71 6.88 1.10
CA VAL A 228 -5.21 8.26 1.15
C VAL A 228 -5.05 8.82 -0.26
N ILE A 229 -5.57 10.02 -0.50
CA ILE A 229 -5.45 10.69 -1.80
C ILE A 229 -3.99 11.09 -2.04
N ILE A 230 -3.34 10.47 -3.01
CA ILE A 230 -1.92 10.68 -3.39
C ILE A 230 -1.57 12.18 -3.52
N ARG A 231 -2.43 13.00 -4.12
CA ARG A 231 -2.15 14.44 -4.31
C ARG A 231 -1.83 15.20 -3.02
N ARG A 232 -2.30 14.72 -1.86
CA ARG A 232 -1.98 15.34 -0.56
C ARG A 232 -0.57 15.00 -0.09
N VAL A 233 -0.08 13.82 -0.45
CA VAL A 233 1.18 13.28 0.06
C VAL A 233 2.35 13.66 -0.83
N VAL A 234 2.17 13.69 -2.16
CA VAL A 234 3.23 13.91 -3.16
C VAL A 234 4.09 15.13 -2.88
N TRP A 235 3.49 16.29 -2.64
CA TRP A 235 4.26 17.52 -2.39
C TRP A 235 5.04 17.49 -1.09
N GLY A 236 4.46 16.89 -0.05
CA GLY A 236 5.15 16.67 1.22
C GLY A 236 6.37 15.78 1.06
N GLU A 237 6.21 14.63 0.38
CA GLU A 237 7.28 13.69 0.15
C GLU A 237 8.39 14.24 -0.77
N LEU A 238 8.04 14.94 -1.84
CA LEU A 238 9.03 15.61 -2.70
C LEU A 238 9.86 16.62 -1.92
N LEU A 239 9.22 17.43 -1.08
CA LEU A 239 9.93 18.38 -0.22
C LEU A 239 10.80 17.65 0.80
N THR A 240 10.30 16.56 1.37
CA THR A 240 11.04 15.72 2.32
C THR A 240 12.30 15.14 1.67
N GLY A 241 12.19 14.54 0.47
CA GLY A 241 13.33 14.02 -0.27
C GLY A 241 14.36 15.09 -0.63
N LEU A 242 13.91 16.27 -1.05
CA LEU A 242 14.77 17.41 -1.31
C LEU A 242 15.54 17.86 -0.05
N VAL A 243 14.84 18.01 1.07
CA VAL A 243 15.43 18.43 2.35
C VAL A 243 16.40 17.37 2.87
N LEU A 244 16.03 16.08 2.81
CA LEU A 244 16.91 14.98 3.21
C LEU A 244 18.19 14.98 2.37
N GLY A 245 18.07 15.08 1.04
CA GLY A 245 19.22 15.16 0.14
C GLY A 245 20.11 16.36 0.43
N LEU A 246 19.51 17.53 0.71
CA LEU A 246 20.24 18.73 1.09
C LEU A 246 20.99 18.56 2.42
N VAL A 247 20.31 18.04 3.44
CA VAL A 247 20.92 17.79 4.75
C VAL A 247 22.06 16.80 4.65
N MET A 248 21.87 15.68 3.94
CA MET A 248 22.94 14.69 3.71
C MET A 248 24.11 15.28 2.92
N GLY A 249 23.82 16.09 1.89
CA GLY A 249 24.86 16.79 1.13
C GLY A 249 25.67 17.77 1.96
N ILE A 250 25.02 18.56 2.83
CA ILE A 250 25.69 19.48 3.76
C ILE A 250 26.53 18.74 4.79
N LEU A 251 26.05 17.61 5.30
CA LEU A 251 26.77 16.81 6.31
C LEU A 251 27.98 16.10 5.70
N ILE A 252 27.85 15.54 4.50
CA ILE A 252 28.93 14.78 3.86
C ILE A 252 30.05 15.69 3.34
N PHE A 253 29.74 16.89 2.89
CA PHE A 253 30.69 17.82 2.30
C PHE A 253 31.93 18.09 3.20
N PRO A 254 31.79 18.57 4.45
CA PRO A 254 32.92 18.82 5.32
C PRO A 254 33.68 17.55 5.69
N LEU A 255 33.00 16.41 5.80
CA LEU A 255 33.64 15.13 6.12
C LEU A 255 34.57 14.68 4.98
N VAL A 256 34.12 14.79 3.74
CA VAL A 256 34.93 14.45 2.55
C VAL A 256 36.07 15.45 2.38
N ALA A 257 35.81 16.73 2.49
CA ALA A 257 36.82 17.79 2.37
C ALA A 257 37.92 17.63 3.46
N TRP A 258 37.54 17.36 4.70
CA TRP A 258 38.46 17.13 5.80
C TRP A 258 39.30 15.85 5.64
N ARG A 259 38.63 14.73 5.25
CA ARG A 259 39.30 13.40 5.22
C ARG A 259 40.26 13.24 4.04
N TRP A 260 39.91 13.82 2.88
CA TRP A 260 40.70 13.63 1.64
C TRP A 260 41.33 14.91 1.10
N GLY A 261 41.01 16.07 1.66
CA GLY A 261 41.61 17.35 1.26
C GLY A 261 41.16 17.85 -0.13
N GLN A 262 40.11 17.24 -0.73
CA GLN A 262 39.63 17.55 -2.10
C GLN A 262 38.24 18.15 -2.04
N THR A 263 38.16 19.47 -2.17
CA THR A 263 36.90 20.23 -2.11
C THR A 263 35.99 19.96 -3.32
N ASP A 264 36.59 19.72 -4.50
CA ASP A 264 35.84 19.45 -5.72
C ASP A 264 35.07 18.12 -5.62
N ILE A 265 35.73 17.07 -5.09
CA ILE A 265 35.07 15.79 -4.83
C ILE A 265 34.01 15.94 -3.74
N ALA A 266 34.29 16.70 -2.67
CA ALA A 266 33.30 16.97 -1.64
C ALA A 266 32.05 17.65 -2.21
N LEU A 267 32.25 18.59 -3.14
CA LEU A 267 31.14 19.27 -3.84
C LEU A 267 30.37 18.30 -4.73
N VAL A 268 31.06 17.49 -5.54
CA VAL A 268 30.43 16.44 -6.36
C VAL A 268 29.57 15.53 -5.52
N VAL A 269 30.10 14.99 -4.42
CA VAL A 269 29.37 14.07 -3.53
C VAL A 269 28.16 14.76 -2.89
N GLY A 270 28.34 15.98 -2.36
CA GLY A 270 27.26 16.75 -1.73
C GLY A 270 26.12 17.08 -2.68
N VAL A 271 26.43 17.58 -3.88
CA VAL A 271 25.41 17.89 -4.91
C VAL A 271 24.74 16.63 -5.42
N SER A 272 25.49 15.55 -5.56
CA SER A 272 24.94 14.26 -5.97
C SER A 272 23.98 13.68 -4.95
N MET A 273 24.25 13.82 -3.64
CA MET A 273 23.31 13.41 -2.57
C MET A 273 21.97 14.12 -2.71
N LEU A 274 21.99 15.43 -2.95
CA LEU A 274 20.75 16.19 -3.19
C LEU A 274 20.00 15.69 -4.42
N ALA A 275 20.69 15.56 -5.54
CA ALA A 275 20.07 15.16 -6.81
C ALA A 275 19.52 13.73 -6.78
N THR A 276 20.30 12.78 -6.24
CA THR A 276 19.92 11.35 -6.21
C THR A 276 18.81 11.07 -5.19
N ALA A 277 18.85 11.69 -4.00
CA ALA A 277 17.77 11.56 -3.03
C ALA A 277 16.44 12.11 -3.56
N THR A 278 16.48 13.28 -4.22
CA THR A 278 15.29 13.86 -4.86
C THR A 278 14.77 12.95 -5.99
N THR A 279 15.65 12.41 -6.83
CA THR A 279 15.29 11.48 -7.90
C THR A 279 14.71 10.18 -7.36
N ALA A 280 15.30 9.62 -6.31
CA ALA A 280 14.80 8.41 -5.64
C ALA A 280 13.38 8.63 -5.10
N THR A 281 13.10 9.77 -4.48
CA THR A 281 11.76 10.15 -4.03
C THR A 281 10.77 10.23 -5.20
N VAL A 282 11.16 10.84 -6.34
CA VAL A 282 10.30 10.89 -7.52
C VAL A 282 9.98 9.50 -8.06
N VAL A 283 10.96 8.61 -8.13
CA VAL A 283 10.77 7.21 -8.57
C VAL A 283 9.84 6.47 -7.59
N ALA A 284 10.12 6.58 -6.28
CA ALA A 284 9.34 5.95 -5.22
C ALA A 284 7.87 6.39 -5.19
N ILE A 285 7.56 7.60 -5.65
CA ILE A 285 6.18 8.09 -5.79
C ILE A 285 5.56 7.63 -7.11
N SER A 286 6.29 7.78 -8.21
CA SER A 286 5.73 7.59 -9.55
C SER A 286 5.47 6.13 -9.88
N LEU A 287 6.32 5.20 -9.41
CA LEU A 287 6.21 3.80 -9.74
C LEU A 287 4.98 3.14 -9.10
N PRO A 288 4.76 3.19 -7.76
CA PRO A 288 3.55 2.64 -7.14
C PRO A 288 2.26 3.31 -7.67
N TRP A 289 2.32 4.62 -7.92
CA TRP A 289 1.19 5.34 -8.51
C TRP A 289 0.85 4.84 -9.92
N ALA A 290 1.85 4.60 -10.75
CA ALA A 290 1.64 4.08 -12.11
C ALA A 290 1.08 2.65 -12.07
N ILE A 291 1.60 1.79 -11.19
CA ILE A 291 1.13 0.42 -10.98
C ILE A 291 -0.34 0.43 -10.53
N HIS A 292 -0.68 1.25 -9.53
CA HIS A 292 -2.05 1.41 -9.05
C HIS A 292 -3.00 1.92 -10.17
N ARG A 293 -2.56 2.86 -10.98
CA ARG A 293 -3.37 3.38 -12.11
C ARG A 293 -3.62 2.35 -13.21
N LEU A 294 -2.75 1.36 -13.33
CA LEU A 294 -2.92 0.23 -14.24
C LEU A 294 -3.85 -0.86 -13.69
N GLY A 295 -4.38 -0.69 -12.46
CA GLY A 295 -5.27 -1.64 -11.80
C GLY A 295 -4.54 -2.79 -11.10
N TYR A 296 -3.24 -2.65 -10.88
CA TYR A 296 -2.45 -3.59 -10.10
C TYR A 296 -2.23 -3.06 -8.69
N ASP A 297 -1.99 -3.97 -7.75
CA ASP A 297 -1.61 -3.59 -6.42
C ASP A 297 -0.28 -2.82 -6.41
N PRO A 298 -0.23 -1.62 -5.82
CA PRO A 298 0.97 -0.77 -5.82
C PRO A 298 2.18 -1.41 -5.13
N ALA A 299 1.99 -2.34 -4.20
CA ALA A 299 3.07 -3.11 -3.58
C ALA A 299 3.68 -4.15 -4.53
N PHE A 300 2.99 -4.48 -5.65
CA PHE A 300 3.45 -5.48 -6.60
C PHE A 300 4.66 -4.97 -7.38
N ALA A 301 5.79 -5.63 -7.23
CA ALA A 301 7.04 -5.34 -7.94
C ALA A 301 7.65 -3.94 -7.66
N SER A 302 7.02 -3.07 -6.86
CA SER A 302 7.53 -1.73 -6.63
C SER A 302 8.94 -1.77 -6.02
N GLY A 303 9.17 -2.50 -4.93
CA GLY A 303 10.47 -2.59 -4.28
C GLY A 303 11.63 -2.97 -5.20
N PRO A 304 11.68 -4.19 -5.75
CA PRO A 304 12.80 -4.63 -6.59
C PRO A 304 12.99 -3.81 -7.88
N VAL A 305 11.90 -3.34 -8.49
CA VAL A 305 11.97 -2.52 -9.71
C VAL A 305 12.40 -1.09 -9.39
N ALA A 306 11.88 -0.52 -8.30
CA ALA A 306 12.28 0.81 -7.84
C ALA A 306 13.77 0.87 -7.54
N THR A 307 14.30 -0.12 -6.78
CA THR A 307 15.73 -0.23 -6.49
C THR A 307 16.58 -0.24 -7.77
N VAL A 308 16.25 -1.08 -8.75
CA VAL A 308 16.99 -1.12 -10.02
C VAL A 308 16.99 0.22 -10.74
N ILE A 309 15.84 0.89 -10.79
CA ILE A 309 15.71 2.21 -11.44
C ILE A 309 16.52 3.25 -10.66
N VAL A 310 16.42 3.29 -9.35
CA VAL A 310 17.13 4.25 -8.49
C VAL A 310 18.63 4.04 -8.59
N ASP A 311 19.13 2.80 -8.57
CA ASP A 311 20.55 2.48 -8.73
C ASP A 311 21.11 3.02 -10.04
N ILE A 312 20.44 2.70 -11.16
CA ILE A 312 20.85 3.15 -12.49
C ILE A 312 20.89 4.68 -12.57
N LEU A 313 19.83 5.35 -12.12
CA LEU A 313 19.74 6.81 -12.14
C LEU A 313 20.75 7.46 -11.21
N SER A 314 20.93 6.93 -10.00
CA SER A 314 21.85 7.47 -9.01
C SER A 314 23.31 7.45 -9.50
N VAL A 315 23.74 6.33 -10.07
CA VAL A 315 25.10 6.22 -10.61
C VAL A 315 25.27 7.13 -11.84
N ALA A 316 24.29 7.17 -12.74
CA ALA A 316 24.33 8.03 -13.91
C ALA A 316 24.40 9.51 -13.52
N ILE A 317 23.54 9.96 -12.59
CA ILE A 317 23.52 11.34 -12.09
C ILE A 317 24.84 11.68 -11.40
N TYR A 318 25.33 10.83 -10.53
CA TYR A 318 26.59 11.03 -9.82
C TYR A 318 27.77 11.22 -10.78
N LEU A 319 27.94 10.32 -11.74
CA LEU A 319 29.03 10.39 -12.71
C LEU A 319 28.89 11.56 -13.70
N ALA A 320 27.65 11.92 -14.06
CA ALA A 320 27.39 13.13 -14.86
C ALA A 320 27.78 14.41 -14.10
N ILE A 321 27.42 14.52 -12.81
CA ILE A 321 27.81 15.67 -11.97
C ILE A 321 29.33 15.69 -11.79
N ALA A 322 29.96 14.53 -11.56
CA ALA A 322 31.41 14.43 -11.47
C ALA A 322 32.10 14.93 -12.76
N SER A 323 31.57 14.53 -13.92
CA SER A 323 32.12 15.01 -15.23
C SER A 323 31.91 16.48 -15.47
N ALA A 324 30.88 17.09 -14.91
CA ALA A 324 30.62 18.51 -15.05
C ALA A 324 31.46 19.41 -14.12
N ILE A 325 31.84 18.89 -12.96
CA ILE A 325 32.59 19.65 -11.93
C ILE A 325 34.09 19.40 -12.04
N ILE A 326 34.50 18.16 -12.32
CA ILE A 326 35.91 17.75 -12.44
C ILE A 326 36.25 17.68 -13.93
N THR A 327 36.66 18.79 -14.49
CA THR A 327 37.12 18.92 -15.89
C THR A 327 38.58 18.57 -16.07
#